data_3de92705accfb1fba080b248b35734e7
#
_entry.id   3de92705accfb1fba080b248b35734e7
#
_cell.length_a   1.000
_cell.length_b   1.000
_cell.length_c   1.000
_cell.angle_alpha   90.00
_cell.angle_beta   90.00
_cell.angle_gamma   90.00
#
_symmetry.space_group_name_H-M   'P 1'
#
loop_
_entity.id
_entity.type
_entity.pdbx_description
1 polymer ?
#
loop_
_entity_poly.entity_id
_entity_poly.type
_entity_poly.pdbx_seq_one_letter_code
_entity_poly.pdbx_strand_id
1 'polypeptide(L)'
;MPVGSDVATNSKTIAVTYANRTPSFGKIDYRNNDIGQTYTYTLVEKPGTIAGITYSQEEYEIQVKVSESGNGLSIENSYRKKTATGYTGWESGLPADGKFAFINKYEENKAHAVVKAQKMVNEQAPANDECFDFTLAKYDSDSSQWQTVETVQNSGRNVTFSQLNYDTAGIYYYKITETGQKSGYIYDTAVYVVKVEVEQTNNKMNTKPISYYKYAANDTIDLGSLGSSILENRVIFNNHKEDNYVLPETGGIGTNRFTTVGLALMAGSLMCGYVMRRKRREGRRN
;
A
#
# COMPACT_ATOMS: atom_id res chain seq x y z
N MET A 1 -34.06 -45.11 -17.84
CA MET A 1 -33.32 -43.83 -17.68
C MET A 1 -34.30 -42.70 -17.91
N PRO A 2 -34.34 -41.69 -17.05
CA PRO A 2 -35.18 -40.51 -17.26
C PRO A 2 -34.85 -39.83 -18.61
N VAL A 3 -35.90 -39.43 -19.33
CA VAL A 3 -35.73 -38.74 -20.62
C VAL A 3 -35.11 -37.35 -20.39
N GLY A 4 -34.00 -37.06 -21.03
CA GLY A 4 -33.30 -35.75 -20.91
C GLY A 4 -31.90 -35.82 -20.31
N SER A 5 -31.44 -37.00 -19.87
CA SER A 5 -30.03 -37.21 -19.51
C SER A 5 -29.20 -37.47 -20.78
N ASP A 6 -27.95 -36.98 -20.77
CA ASP A 6 -26.98 -37.34 -21.81
C ASP A 6 -26.68 -38.84 -21.72
N VAL A 7 -27.08 -39.58 -22.73
CA VAL A 7 -27.02 -41.06 -22.76
C VAL A 7 -25.60 -41.60 -22.62
N ALA A 8 -24.59 -40.79 -23.01
CA ALA A 8 -23.19 -41.21 -23.00
C ALA A 8 -22.55 -41.09 -21.59
N THR A 9 -22.93 -40.07 -20.82
CA THR A 9 -22.30 -39.77 -19.50
C THR A 9 -23.26 -39.79 -18.34
N ASN A 10 -24.55 -39.94 -18.59
CA ASN A 10 -25.61 -39.85 -17.58
C ASN A 10 -25.60 -38.55 -16.78
N SER A 11 -25.11 -37.48 -17.37
CA SER A 11 -24.93 -36.15 -16.79
C SER A 11 -25.48 -35.05 -17.70
N LYS A 12 -25.81 -33.91 -17.14
CA LYS A 12 -26.23 -32.71 -17.85
C LYS A 12 -25.51 -31.49 -17.25
N THR A 13 -24.89 -30.70 -18.10
CA THR A 13 -24.22 -29.48 -17.68
C THR A 13 -24.97 -28.28 -18.24
N ILE A 14 -25.13 -27.23 -17.43
CA ILE A 14 -25.75 -25.98 -17.83
C ILE A 14 -24.80 -24.84 -17.47
N ALA A 15 -24.61 -23.90 -18.42
CA ALA A 15 -23.84 -22.70 -18.16
C ALA A 15 -24.64 -21.72 -17.28
N VAL A 16 -23.99 -21.21 -16.23
CA VAL A 16 -24.46 -20.08 -15.43
C VAL A 16 -23.80 -18.81 -15.93
N THR A 17 -24.59 -17.80 -16.22
CA THR A 17 -24.09 -16.51 -16.71
C THR A 17 -24.60 -15.38 -15.83
N TYR A 18 -24.04 -14.18 -15.99
CA TYR A 18 -24.54 -12.98 -15.30
C TYR A 18 -26.03 -12.72 -15.59
N ALA A 19 -26.48 -12.97 -16.82
CA ALA A 19 -27.87 -12.79 -17.24
C ALA A 19 -28.77 -13.92 -16.79
N ASN A 20 -28.25 -15.12 -16.55
CA ASN A 20 -28.99 -16.29 -16.09
C ASN A 20 -28.31 -16.91 -14.86
N ARG A 21 -28.63 -16.40 -13.69
CA ARG A 21 -28.09 -16.83 -12.40
C ARG A 21 -28.85 -18.02 -11.78
N THR A 22 -30.02 -18.34 -12.33
CA THR A 22 -30.89 -19.45 -11.85
C THR A 22 -31.25 -20.33 -13.03
N PRO A 23 -30.27 -21.03 -13.64
CA PRO A 23 -30.56 -21.94 -14.76
C PRO A 23 -31.37 -23.13 -14.31
N SER A 24 -32.18 -23.67 -15.21
CA SER A 24 -32.99 -24.87 -14.96
C SER A 24 -32.47 -26.03 -15.81
N PHE A 25 -32.34 -27.20 -15.19
CA PHE A 25 -32.04 -28.45 -15.90
C PHE A 25 -33.20 -28.96 -16.75
N GLY A 26 -34.37 -28.31 -16.66
CA GLY A 26 -35.57 -28.70 -17.34
C GLY A 26 -36.31 -29.85 -16.62
N LYS A 27 -37.28 -30.43 -17.32
CA LYS A 27 -38.04 -31.55 -16.78
C LYS A 27 -37.29 -32.87 -16.93
N ILE A 28 -37.49 -33.73 -15.95
CA ILE A 28 -37.17 -35.16 -16.01
C ILE A 28 -38.52 -35.91 -15.97
N ASP A 29 -38.80 -36.66 -17.04
CA ASP A 29 -40.04 -37.39 -17.16
C ASP A 29 -39.86 -38.83 -16.66
N TYR A 30 -40.75 -39.26 -15.78
CA TYR A 30 -40.83 -40.62 -15.29
C TYR A 30 -42.05 -41.33 -15.90
N ARG A 31 -41.96 -42.65 -16.03
CA ARG A 31 -42.97 -43.49 -16.70
C ARG A 31 -43.44 -44.59 -15.75
N ASN A 32 -44.46 -45.32 -16.15
CA ASN A 32 -44.99 -46.43 -15.34
C ASN A 32 -43.95 -47.50 -14.99
N ASN A 33 -42.94 -47.70 -15.84
CA ASN A 33 -41.83 -48.62 -15.59
C ASN A 33 -40.88 -48.13 -14.48
N ASP A 34 -41.01 -46.87 -14.05
CA ASP A 34 -40.20 -46.27 -12.99
C ASP A 34 -40.89 -46.41 -11.61
N ILE A 35 -42.13 -46.94 -11.57
CA ILE A 35 -42.85 -47.16 -10.31
C ILE A 35 -42.03 -48.08 -9.40
N GLY A 36 -41.87 -47.67 -8.14
CA GLY A 36 -41.11 -48.40 -7.12
C GLY A 36 -39.60 -48.09 -7.18
N GLN A 37 -39.14 -47.31 -8.16
CA GLN A 37 -37.75 -46.93 -8.28
C GLN A 37 -37.43 -45.66 -7.50
N THR A 38 -36.17 -45.56 -7.07
CA THR A 38 -35.61 -44.38 -6.45
C THR A 38 -34.39 -43.97 -7.25
N TYR A 39 -34.38 -42.72 -7.73
CA TYR A 39 -33.27 -42.15 -8.50
C TYR A 39 -32.52 -41.14 -7.64
N THR A 40 -31.20 -41.20 -7.66
CA THR A 40 -30.37 -40.24 -6.97
C THR A 40 -29.55 -39.45 -7.98
N TYR A 41 -29.61 -38.14 -7.89
CA TYR A 41 -28.88 -37.17 -8.74
C TYR A 41 -27.91 -36.42 -7.86
N THR A 42 -26.68 -36.22 -8.35
CA THR A 42 -25.69 -35.37 -7.72
C THR A 42 -25.66 -34.03 -8.45
N LEU A 43 -25.73 -32.94 -7.70
CA LEU A 43 -25.66 -31.58 -8.20
C LEU A 43 -24.38 -30.90 -7.65
N VAL A 44 -23.51 -30.50 -8.55
CA VAL A 44 -22.23 -29.83 -8.24
C VAL A 44 -21.99 -28.67 -9.17
N GLU A 45 -21.24 -27.70 -8.75
CA GLU A 45 -20.68 -26.69 -9.64
C GLU A 45 -19.41 -27.25 -10.28
N LYS A 46 -19.30 -27.13 -11.61
CA LYS A 46 -18.06 -27.40 -12.32
C LYS A 46 -17.20 -26.15 -12.28
N PRO A 47 -16.02 -26.18 -11.63
CA PRO A 47 -15.15 -25.00 -11.56
C PRO A 47 -14.80 -24.47 -12.96
N GLY A 48 -14.85 -23.16 -13.11
CA GLY A 48 -14.36 -22.44 -14.28
C GLY A 48 -12.91 -22.05 -14.13
N THR A 49 -12.46 -21.13 -15.01
CA THR A 49 -11.06 -20.64 -15.07
C THR A 49 -10.96 -19.13 -14.87
N ILE A 50 -11.99 -18.48 -14.32
CA ILE A 50 -11.96 -17.03 -14.10
C ILE A 50 -11.01 -16.73 -12.95
N ALA A 51 -9.99 -15.91 -13.20
CA ALA A 51 -9.01 -15.51 -12.20
C ALA A 51 -9.69 -14.75 -11.04
N GLY A 52 -9.22 -14.99 -9.82
CA GLY A 52 -9.75 -14.37 -8.60
C GLY A 52 -11.06 -15.01 -8.09
N ILE A 53 -11.63 -16.01 -8.77
CA ILE A 53 -12.80 -16.71 -8.29
C ILE A 53 -12.42 -18.03 -7.61
N THR A 54 -12.79 -18.17 -6.36
CA THR A 54 -12.84 -19.45 -5.65
C THR A 54 -14.22 -20.03 -5.83
N TYR A 55 -14.31 -21.09 -6.62
CA TYR A 55 -15.58 -21.75 -6.93
C TYR A 55 -16.11 -22.55 -5.74
N SER A 56 -17.44 -22.59 -5.66
CA SER A 56 -18.14 -23.35 -4.60
C SER A 56 -17.78 -24.84 -4.67
N GLN A 57 -17.54 -25.43 -3.51
CA GLN A 57 -17.33 -26.86 -3.35
C GLN A 57 -18.60 -27.56 -2.81
N GLU A 58 -19.73 -26.85 -2.86
CA GLU A 58 -21.00 -27.39 -2.42
C GLU A 58 -21.44 -28.56 -3.32
N GLU A 59 -21.92 -29.63 -2.71
CA GLU A 59 -22.43 -30.79 -3.40
C GLU A 59 -23.75 -31.19 -2.74
N TYR A 60 -24.77 -31.41 -3.56
CA TYR A 60 -26.07 -31.83 -3.13
C TYR A 60 -26.41 -33.15 -3.79
N GLU A 61 -27.05 -34.04 -3.05
CA GLU A 61 -27.74 -35.19 -3.61
C GLU A 61 -29.25 -34.93 -3.55
N ILE A 62 -29.93 -35.25 -4.65
CA ILE A 62 -31.36 -35.11 -4.82
C ILE A 62 -31.89 -36.52 -5.08
N GLN A 63 -32.81 -36.99 -4.24
CA GLN A 63 -33.45 -38.27 -4.40
C GLN A 63 -34.89 -38.07 -4.89
N VAL A 64 -35.24 -38.82 -5.89
CA VAL A 64 -36.58 -38.83 -6.50
C VAL A 64 -37.13 -40.24 -6.39
N LYS A 65 -38.19 -40.40 -5.59
CA LYS A 65 -38.92 -41.68 -5.44
C LYS A 65 -40.20 -41.63 -6.27
N VAL A 66 -40.36 -42.61 -7.13
CA VAL A 66 -41.53 -42.75 -7.99
C VAL A 66 -42.44 -43.83 -7.41
N SER A 67 -43.69 -43.48 -7.19
CA SER A 67 -44.73 -44.42 -6.68
C SER A 67 -46.00 -44.32 -7.50
N GLU A 68 -46.85 -45.31 -7.36
CA GLU A 68 -48.19 -45.32 -7.94
C GLU A 68 -49.15 -44.46 -7.09
N SER A 69 -50.01 -43.68 -7.74
CA SER A 69 -51.05 -42.89 -7.08
C SER A 69 -52.30 -42.84 -7.94
N GLY A 70 -53.31 -43.62 -7.57
CA GLY A 70 -54.54 -43.75 -8.36
C GLY A 70 -54.26 -44.24 -9.78
N ASN A 71 -54.66 -43.48 -10.81
CA ASN A 71 -54.41 -43.83 -12.21
C ASN A 71 -53.11 -43.18 -12.76
N GLY A 72 -52.20 -42.70 -11.91
CA GLY A 72 -50.99 -41.95 -12.32
C GLY A 72 -49.78 -42.24 -11.44
N LEU A 73 -48.76 -41.39 -11.62
CA LEU A 73 -47.53 -41.44 -10.85
C LEU A 73 -47.51 -40.35 -9.75
N SER A 74 -47.00 -40.72 -8.59
CA SER A 74 -46.62 -39.79 -7.52
C SER A 74 -45.11 -39.70 -7.43
N ILE A 75 -44.61 -38.50 -7.25
CA ILE A 75 -43.17 -38.22 -7.14
C ILE A 75 -42.90 -37.55 -5.81
N GLU A 76 -42.05 -38.16 -5.02
CA GLU A 76 -41.53 -37.59 -3.78
C GLU A 76 -40.08 -37.21 -3.98
N ASN A 77 -39.72 -35.94 -3.68
CA ASN A 77 -38.37 -35.44 -3.72
C ASN A 77 -37.83 -35.31 -2.30
N SER A 78 -36.57 -35.59 -2.14
CA SER A 78 -35.81 -35.25 -0.95
C SER A 78 -34.39 -34.85 -1.38
N TYR A 79 -33.70 -34.07 -0.56
CA TYR A 79 -32.32 -33.68 -0.82
C TYR A 79 -31.48 -33.76 0.44
N ARG A 80 -30.17 -33.81 0.25
CA ARG A 80 -29.18 -33.68 1.31
C ARG A 80 -27.93 -32.95 0.79
N LYS A 81 -27.20 -32.36 1.72
CA LYS A 81 -25.99 -31.61 1.45
C LYS A 81 -24.76 -32.36 1.91
N LYS A 82 -23.68 -32.36 1.13
CA LYS A 82 -22.39 -32.91 1.54
C LYS A 82 -21.74 -32.02 2.57
N THR A 83 -21.15 -32.63 3.59
CA THR A 83 -20.35 -31.96 4.63
C THR A 83 -18.93 -32.53 4.66
N ALA A 84 -18.08 -31.98 5.46
CA ALA A 84 -16.71 -32.50 5.61
C ALA A 84 -16.64 -33.93 6.15
N THR A 85 -17.68 -34.38 6.88
CA THR A 85 -17.76 -35.71 7.51
C THR A 85 -18.72 -36.65 6.82
N GLY A 86 -19.31 -36.28 5.69
CA GLY A 86 -20.31 -37.06 4.96
C GLY A 86 -21.47 -36.19 4.48
N TYR A 87 -22.68 -36.72 4.50
CA TYR A 87 -23.89 -36.01 4.10
C TYR A 87 -24.76 -35.67 5.31
N THR A 88 -25.55 -34.59 5.21
CA THR A 88 -26.64 -34.31 6.14
C THR A 88 -27.71 -35.40 6.07
N GLY A 89 -28.66 -35.40 7.00
CA GLY A 89 -29.88 -36.17 6.85
C GLY A 89 -30.67 -35.75 5.59
N TRP A 90 -31.52 -36.62 5.10
CA TRP A 90 -32.43 -36.30 4.01
C TRP A 90 -33.52 -35.32 4.47
N GLU A 91 -33.66 -34.23 3.72
CA GLU A 91 -34.71 -33.24 3.89
C GLU A 91 -35.80 -33.49 2.85
N SER A 92 -37.09 -33.50 3.28
CA SER A 92 -38.22 -33.75 2.38
C SER A 92 -38.50 -32.53 1.48
N GLY A 93 -38.81 -32.81 0.24
CA GLY A 93 -39.05 -31.77 -0.78
C GLY A 93 -37.77 -31.28 -1.45
N LEU A 94 -37.80 -30.02 -1.90
CA LEU A 94 -36.67 -29.24 -2.39
C LEU A 94 -36.49 -28.06 -1.45
N PRO A 95 -35.35 -27.31 -1.53
CA PRO A 95 -35.17 -26.07 -0.77
C PRO A 95 -36.39 -25.14 -0.90
N ALA A 96 -36.72 -24.40 0.14
CA ALA A 96 -37.98 -23.63 0.24
C ALA A 96 -38.23 -22.68 -0.94
N ASP A 97 -37.16 -22.18 -1.58
CA ASP A 97 -37.24 -21.35 -2.79
C ASP A 97 -37.04 -22.16 -4.09
N GLY A 98 -36.99 -23.50 -3.99
CA GLY A 98 -36.77 -24.43 -5.09
C GLY A 98 -35.35 -24.35 -5.70
N LYS A 99 -34.39 -23.74 -5.00
CA LYS A 99 -33.04 -23.45 -5.54
C LYS A 99 -31.93 -24.02 -4.68
N PHE A 100 -30.94 -24.58 -5.30
CA PHE A 100 -29.69 -24.97 -4.68
C PHE A 100 -28.68 -23.85 -4.90
N ALA A 101 -28.08 -23.35 -3.82
CA ALA A 101 -27.14 -22.19 -3.89
C ALA A 101 -25.67 -22.65 -3.97
N PHE A 102 -24.98 -22.15 -4.96
CA PHE A 102 -23.53 -22.26 -5.08
C PHE A 102 -22.95 -20.84 -4.97
N ILE A 103 -22.20 -20.59 -3.89
CA ILE A 103 -21.67 -19.27 -3.60
C ILE A 103 -20.19 -19.26 -3.93
N ASN A 104 -19.84 -18.56 -5.01
CA ASN A 104 -18.46 -18.31 -5.38
C ASN A 104 -17.95 -17.09 -4.64
N LYS A 105 -16.69 -17.15 -4.20
CA LYS A 105 -16.01 -15.99 -3.60
C LYS A 105 -15.13 -15.35 -4.67
N TYR A 106 -15.31 -14.07 -4.87
CA TYR A 106 -14.38 -13.27 -5.68
C TYR A 106 -13.40 -12.59 -4.74
N GLU A 107 -12.13 -12.88 -4.93
CA GLU A 107 -11.01 -12.12 -4.34
C GLU A 107 -10.34 -11.35 -5.47
N GLU A 108 -10.18 -10.05 -5.28
CA GLU A 108 -9.49 -9.22 -6.26
C GLU A 108 -8.07 -9.78 -6.46
N ASN A 109 -7.75 -10.17 -7.70
CA ASN A 109 -6.44 -10.74 -8.02
C ASN A 109 -5.42 -9.63 -8.21
N LYS A 110 -5.12 -8.92 -7.12
CA LYS A 110 -4.07 -7.88 -7.09
C LYS A 110 -3.01 -8.23 -6.07
N ALA A 111 -1.78 -7.95 -6.42
CA ALA A 111 -0.69 -7.91 -5.45
C ALA A 111 -0.63 -6.52 -4.80
N HIS A 112 -0.13 -6.45 -3.60
CA HIS A 112 -0.06 -5.22 -2.81
C HIS A 112 1.36 -5.00 -2.28
N ALA A 113 1.78 -3.74 -2.23
CA ALA A 113 3.01 -3.35 -1.56
C ALA A 113 2.80 -2.04 -0.79
N VAL A 114 3.49 -1.88 0.33
CA VAL A 114 3.56 -0.63 1.09
C VAL A 114 5.02 -0.23 1.20
N VAL A 115 5.35 0.91 0.63
CA VAL A 115 6.70 1.48 0.67
C VAL A 115 6.84 2.30 1.93
N LYS A 116 7.99 2.15 2.63
CA LYS A 116 8.25 2.83 3.88
C LYS A 116 9.67 3.41 3.91
N ALA A 117 9.85 4.46 4.70
CA ALA A 117 11.12 5.04 5.04
C ALA A 117 11.10 5.52 6.49
N GLN A 118 12.24 5.99 6.98
CA GLN A 118 12.37 6.60 8.30
C GLN A 118 12.89 8.02 8.17
N LYS A 119 12.42 8.88 9.07
CA LYS A 119 12.92 10.24 9.25
C LYS A 119 13.68 10.35 10.57
N MET A 120 14.84 10.99 10.50
CA MET A 120 15.63 11.40 11.65
C MET A 120 16.00 12.87 11.54
N VAL A 121 16.25 13.49 12.69
CA VAL A 121 16.86 14.81 12.82
C VAL A 121 17.96 14.70 13.86
N ASN A 122 19.21 15.01 13.48
CA ASN A 122 20.39 14.82 14.33
C ASN A 122 20.44 13.38 14.90
N GLU A 123 20.16 12.36 14.05
CA GLU A 123 20.17 10.94 14.40
C GLU A 123 19.10 10.51 15.41
N GLN A 124 18.18 11.39 15.76
CA GLN A 124 17.06 11.13 16.66
C GLN A 124 15.72 11.13 15.90
N ALA A 125 14.69 10.51 16.48
CA ALA A 125 13.35 10.65 15.97
C ALA A 125 12.93 12.14 16.04
N PRO A 126 12.35 12.71 14.96
CA PRO A 126 11.84 14.07 14.99
C PRO A 126 10.71 14.21 16.03
N ALA A 127 10.53 15.40 16.57
CA ALA A 127 9.38 15.72 17.41
C ALA A 127 8.08 15.60 16.61
N ASN A 128 6.93 15.47 17.29
CA ASN A 128 5.65 15.24 16.63
C ASN A 128 5.20 16.39 15.70
N ASP A 129 5.70 17.59 15.93
CA ASP A 129 5.46 18.79 15.12
C ASP A 129 6.55 19.04 14.05
N GLU A 130 7.58 18.22 14.03
CA GLU A 130 8.65 18.26 13.03
C GLU A 130 8.28 17.39 11.83
N CYS A 131 7.45 17.95 10.94
CA CYS A 131 7.02 17.28 9.71
C CYS A 131 7.88 17.71 8.53
N PHE A 132 8.22 16.73 7.68
CA PHE A 132 8.97 16.88 6.44
C PHE A 132 8.23 16.14 5.33
N ASP A 133 8.34 16.63 4.10
CA ASP A 133 7.63 16.05 2.95
C ASP A 133 8.51 15.03 2.22
N PHE A 134 7.88 13.90 1.84
CA PHE A 134 8.53 12.81 1.10
C PHE A 134 7.72 12.50 -0.15
N THR A 135 8.38 12.48 -1.28
CA THR A 135 7.76 12.16 -2.56
C THR A 135 8.12 10.75 -2.99
N LEU A 136 7.10 9.97 -3.34
CA LEU A 136 7.23 8.71 -4.04
C LEU A 136 6.95 8.95 -5.52
N ALA A 137 7.92 8.62 -6.38
CA ALA A 137 7.75 8.68 -7.83
C ALA A 137 7.93 7.29 -8.44
N LYS A 138 7.09 6.92 -9.40
CA LYS A 138 7.17 5.69 -10.19
C LYS A 138 7.96 5.94 -11.46
N TYR A 139 8.82 5.00 -11.84
CA TYR A 139 9.47 5.03 -13.14
C TYR A 139 8.50 4.59 -14.23
N ASP A 140 8.36 5.41 -15.23
CA ASP A 140 7.63 5.08 -16.45
C ASP A 140 8.63 4.67 -17.55
N SER A 141 8.58 3.39 -17.94
CA SER A 141 9.48 2.83 -18.94
C SER A 141 9.29 3.43 -20.34
N ASP A 142 8.07 3.86 -20.66
CA ASP A 142 7.73 4.35 -22.00
C ASP A 142 8.30 5.76 -22.22
N SER A 143 8.21 6.61 -21.22
CA SER A 143 8.78 7.97 -21.24
C SER A 143 10.19 8.05 -20.71
N SER A 144 10.70 7.00 -20.06
CA SER A 144 11.96 6.99 -19.30
C SER A 144 12.03 8.10 -18.24
N GLN A 145 10.88 8.42 -17.62
CA GLN A 145 10.75 9.50 -16.64
C GLN A 145 10.19 9.00 -15.31
N TRP A 146 10.50 9.73 -14.24
CA TRP A 146 9.94 9.51 -12.92
C TRP A 146 8.66 10.34 -12.78
N GLN A 147 7.53 9.66 -12.57
CA GLN A 147 6.22 10.28 -12.38
C GLN A 147 5.85 10.26 -10.90
N THR A 148 5.53 11.42 -10.32
CA THR A 148 5.09 11.50 -8.92
C THR A 148 3.81 10.71 -8.71
N VAL A 149 3.82 9.81 -7.73
CA VAL A 149 2.67 9.03 -7.29
C VAL A 149 1.95 9.74 -6.16
N GLU A 150 2.69 10.10 -5.11
CA GLU A 150 2.16 10.83 -3.97
C GLU A 150 3.28 11.55 -3.20
N THR A 151 2.87 12.49 -2.35
CA THR A 151 3.73 13.12 -1.35
C THR A 151 3.08 12.96 0.02
N VAL A 152 3.85 12.49 0.99
CA VAL A 152 3.41 12.26 2.37
C VAL A 152 4.33 12.96 3.36
N GLN A 153 3.85 13.17 4.57
CA GLN A 153 4.66 13.66 5.69
C GLN A 153 5.03 12.52 6.64
N ASN A 154 6.15 12.67 7.33
CA ASN A 154 6.47 11.76 8.43
C ASN A 154 5.51 11.92 9.60
N SER A 155 5.28 10.83 10.31
CA SER A 155 4.65 10.81 11.63
C SER A 155 5.68 10.33 12.64
N GLY A 156 6.30 11.27 13.37
CA GLY A 156 7.49 10.98 14.14
C GLY A 156 8.58 10.40 13.22
N ARG A 157 9.14 9.25 13.55
CA ARG A 157 10.14 8.56 12.74
C ARG A 157 9.59 7.96 11.43
N ASN A 158 8.31 7.67 11.36
CA ASN A 158 7.76 6.85 10.28
C ASN A 158 7.37 7.68 9.06
N VAL A 159 7.79 7.24 7.90
CA VAL A 159 7.30 7.68 6.58
C VAL A 159 6.64 6.47 5.93
N THR A 160 5.33 6.55 5.67
CA THR A 160 4.57 5.43 5.10
C THR A 160 3.74 5.95 3.94
N PHE A 161 3.95 5.38 2.77
CA PHE A 161 3.18 5.67 1.58
C PHE A 161 1.92 4.82 1.51
N SER A 162 0.95 5.26 0.72
CA SER A 162 -0.28 4.52 0.46
C SER A 162 0.01 3.16 -0.16
N GLN A 163 -0.91 2.22 0.02
CA GLN A 163 -0.78 0.89 -0.56
C GLN A 163 -0.79 0.97 -2.09
N LEU A 164 0.25 0.41 -2.69
CA LEU A 164 0.35 0.22 -4.13
C LEU A 164 -0.34 -1.09 -4.52
N ASN A 165 -1.09 -1.06 -5.62
CA ASN A 165 -1.85 -2.21 -6.11
C ASN A 165 -1.37 -2.58 -7.51
N TYR A 166 -1.20 -3.89 -7.77
CA TYR A 166 -0.70 -4.41 -9.02
C TYR A 166 -1.63 -5.50 -9.53
N ASP A 167 -2.12 -5.33 -10.73
CA ASP A 167 -2.96 -6.27 -11.48
C ASP A 167 -2.20 -7.03 -12.57
N THR A 168 -0.93 -6.73 -12.75
CA THR A 168 -0.05 -7.31 -13.75
C THR A 168 1.28 -7.73 -13.13
N ALA A 169 1.78 -8.91 -13.50
CA ALA A 169 3.11 -9.35 -13.11
C ALA A 169 4.19 -8.51 -13.82
N GLY A 170 5.27 -8.21 -13.11
CA GLY A 170 6.35 -7.38 -13.66
C GLY A 170 7.27 -6.84 -12.57
N ILE A 171 8.21 -6.01 -12.99
CA ILE A 171 9.12 -5.29 -12.11
C ILE A 171 8.76 -3.81 -12.17
N TYR A 172 8.52 -3.24 -11.01
CA TYR A 172 8.15 -1.84 -10.84
C TYR A 172 9.21 -1.12 -10.03
N TYR A 173 9.64 0.03 -10.53
CA TYR A 173 10.63 0.86 -9.84
C TYR A 173 9.99 2.14 -9.31
N TYR A 174 10.36 2.48 -8.09
CA TYR A 174 9.96 3.73 -7.45
C TYR A 174 11.19 4.44 -6.91
N LYS A 175 11.06 5.73 -6.69
CA LYS A 175 12.07 6.59 -6.10
C LYS A 175 11.47 7.34 -4.93
N ILE A 176 12.14 7.29 -3.77
CA ILE A 176 11.80 8.10 -2.61
C ILE A 176 12.81 9.22 -2.50
N THR A 177 12.33 10.44 -2.35
CA THR A 177 13.11 11.64 -2.08
C THR A 177 12.47 12.45 -0.97
N GLU A 178 13.27 13.06 -0.10
CA GLU A 178 12.77 14.11 0.77
C GLU A 178 12.65 15.40 -0.05
N THR A 179 11.53 16.09 0.08
CA THR A 179 11.19 17.28 -0.71
C THR A 179 10.82 18.43 0.22
N GLY A 180 10.75 19.65 -0.35
CA GLY A 180 10.49 20.84 0.42
C GLY A 180 11.77 21.42 1.05
N GLN A 181 11.60 22.54 1.75
CA GLN A 181 12.67 23.21 2.50
C GLN A 181 12.05 23.86 3.74
N LYS A 182 12.60 23.58 4.90
CA LYS A 182 12.22 24.19 6.17
C LYS A 182 13.44 24.93 6.71
N SER A 183 13.28 26.19 7.06
CA SER A 183 14.38 27.02 7.60
C SER A 183 14.96 26.38 8.86
N GLY A 184 16.28 26.47 9.02
CA GLY A 184 17.01 25.94 10.17
C GLY A 184 17.34 24.44 10.07
N TYR A 185 17.20 23.83 8.87
CA TYR A 185 17.57 22.44 8.63
C TYR A 185 18.42 22.29 7.37
N ILE A 186 19.44 21.48 7.49
CA ILE A 186 20.20 20.92 6.36
C ILE A 186 19.56 19.58 6.03
N TYR A 187 18.99 19.46 4.83
CA TYR A 187 18.26 18.28 4.40
C TYR A 187 19.18 17.15 3.95
N ASP A 188 18.76 15.91 4.23
CA ASP A 188 19.37 14.72 3.63
C ASP A 188 19.01 14.68 2.14
N THR A 189 20.03 14.61 1.30
CA THR A 189 19.86 14.57 -0.16
C THR A 189 19.86 13.17 -0.75
N ALA A 190 19.85 12.14 0.11
CA ALA A 190 19.80 10.77 -0.35
C ALA A 190 18.56 10.48 -1.21
N VAL A 191 18.74 9.61 -2.17
CA VAL A 191 17.68 9.07 -3.02
C VAL A 191 17.60 7.58 -2.79
N TYR A 192 16.40 7.05 -2.55
CA TYR A 192 16.22 5.62 -2.43
C TYR A 192 15.41 5.10 -3.61
N VAL A 193 15.99 4.16 -4.36
CA VAL A 193 15.27 3.40 -5.38
C VAL A 193 14.65 2.17 -4.74
N VAL A 194 13.39 1.93 -5.07
CA VAL A 194 12.59 0.83 -4.55
C VAL A 194 12.22 -0.06 -5.72
N LYS A 195 12.56 -1.34 -5.65
CA LYS A 195 12.18 -2.35 -6.63
C LYS A 195 11.10 -3.25 -6.03
N VAL A 196 9.95 -3.30 -6.69
CA VAL A 196 8.83 -4.18 -6.37
C VAL A 196 8.70 -5.20 -7.49
N GLU A 197 8.90 -6.46 -7.18
CA GLU A 197 8.66 -7.57 -8.10
C GLU A 197 7.31 -8.19 -7.82
N VAL A 198 6.49 -8.29 -8.85
CA VAL A 198 5.17 -8.91 -8.83
C VAL A 198 5.20 -10.14 -9.70
N GLU A 199 4.81 -11.27 -9.16
CA GLU A 199 4.71 -12.53 -9.89
C GLU A 199 3.30 -13.09 -9.82
N GLN A 200 2.93 -13.87 -10.82
CA GLN A 200 1.68 -14.62 -10.81
C GLN A 200 2.00 -16.10 -10.56
N THR A 201 1.49 -16.61 -9.45
CA THR A 201 1.65 -18.02 -9.07
C THR A 201 0.27 -18.60 -8.78
N ASN A 202 -0.08 -19.73 -9.42
CA ASN A 202 -1.39 -20.39 -9.27
C ASN A 202 -2.57 -19.43 -9.49
N ASN A 203 -2.53 -18.62 -10.55
CA ASN A 203 -3.51 -17.58 -10.86
C ASN A 203 -3.67 -16.49 -9.78
N LYS A 204 -2.76 -16.37 -8.83
CA LYS A 204 -2.77 -15.34 -7.80
C LYS A 204 -1.57 -14.41 -7.97
N MET A 205 -1.83 -13.10 -7.90
CA MET A 205 -0.78 -12.07 -7.94
C MET A 205 -0.15 -11.95 -6.56
N ASN A 206 1.18 -11.96 -6.50
CA ASN A 206 1.95 -11.86 -5.26
C ASN A 206 3.12 -10.89 -5.45
N THR A 207 3.45 -10.15 -4.41
CA THR A 207 4.69 -9.37 -4.36
C THR A 207 5.79 -10.18 -3.68
N LYS A 208 7.01 -10.14 -4.25
CA LYS A 208 8.21 -10.55 -3.55
C LYS A 208 8.61 -9.51 -2.49
N PRO A 209 9.52 -9.84 -1.58
CA PRO A 209 10.08 -8.87 -0.66
C PRO A 209 10.62 -7.65 -1.41
N ILE A 210 10.25 -6.45 -0.93
CA ILE A 210 10.66 -5.18 -1.54
C ILE A 210 12.17 -5.00 -1.36
N SER A 211 12.85 -4.60 -2.42
CA SER A 211 14.28 -4.29 -2.40
C SER A 211 14.51 -2.78 -2.46
N TYR A 212 15.43 -2.28 -1.65
CA TYR A 212 15.77 -0.86 -1.56
C TYR A 212 17.24 -0.64 -1.91
N TYR A 213 17.55 0.46 -2.57
CA TYR A 213 18.90 0.83 -3.01
C TYR A 213 19.14 2.31 -2.71
N LYS A 214 20.29 2.65 -2.12
CA LYS A 214 20.62 4.02 -1.75
C LYS A 214 21.53 4.65 -2.80
N TYR A 215 21.23 5.87 -3.18
CA TYR A 215 21.99 6.72 -4.10
C TYR A 215 22.22 8.10 -3.48
N ALA A 216 23.28 8.78 -3.90
CA ALA A 216 23.44 10.20 -3.64
C ALA A 216 22.56 11.02 -4.61
N ALA A 217 22.32 12.30 -4.28
CA ALA A 217 21.44 13.18 -5.07
C ALA A 217 21.79 13.27 -6.56
N ASN A 218 23.08 13.23 -6.89
CA ASN A 218 23.60 13.41 -8.26
C ASN A 218 24.02 12.11 -8.94
N ASP A 219 23.77 10.95 -8.30
CA ASP A 219 24.10 9.67 -8.89
C ASP A 219 23.19 9.36 -10.08
N THR A 220 23.80 8.81 -11.13
CA THR A 220 23.02 8.23 -12.23
C THR A 220 22.42 6.91 -11.78
N ILE A 221 21.09 6.81 -11.85
CA ILE A 221 20.37 5.59 -11.50
C ILE A 221 20.23 4.72 -12.75
N ASP A 222 21.00 3.62 -12.79
CA ASP A 222 20.84 2.59 -13.82
C ASP A 222 19.94 1.46 -13.27
N LEU A 223 18.71 1.42 -13.73
CA LEU A 223 17.73 0.41 -13.33
C LEU A 223 18.07 -1.02 -13.82
N GLY A 224 18.95 -1.14 -14.82
CA GLY A 224 19.47 -2.42 -15.30
C GLY A 224 20.58 -2.99 -14.43
N SER A 225 21.26 -2.13 -13.63
CA SER A 225 22.40 -2.49 -12.80
C SER A 225 22.32 -1.79 -11.43
N LEU A 226 21.30 -2.10 -10.66
CA LEU A 226 21.15 -1.64 -9.28
C LEU A 226 22.23 -2.30 -8.41
N GLY A 227 22.93 -1.55 -7.61
CA GLY A 227 23.97 -2.06 -6.71
C GLY A 227 23.46 -3.05 -5.65
N SER A 228 24.10 -3.08 -4.48
CA SER A 228 23.64 -3.93 -3.38
C SER A 228 22.39 -3.36 -2.72
N SER A 229 21.38 -4.21 -2.50
CA SER A 229 20.17 -3.83 -1.77
C SER A 229 20.47 -3.60 -0.29
N ILE A 230 19.71 -2.71 0.32
CA ILE A 230 19.72 -2.44 1.76
C ILE A 230 18.42 -2.93 2.40
N LEU A 231 18.44 -3.13 3.71
CA LEU A 231 17.24 -3.47 4.47
C LEU A 231 16.29 -2.28 4.57
N GLU A 232 14.97 -2.53 4.64
CA GLU A 232 13.93 -1.48 4.79
C GLU A 232 14.22 -0.55 5.98
N ASN A 233 14.65 -1.07 7.10
CA ASN A 233 14.97 -0.29 8.30
C ASN A 233 16.21 0.61 8.14
N ARG A 234 16.93 0.54 7.02
CA ARG A 234 18.05 1.41 6.64
C ARG A 234 17.67 2.47 5.60
N VAL A 235 16.40 2.55 5.21
CA VAL A 235 15.87 3.64 4.39
C VAL A 235 15.62 4.83 5.31
N ILE A 236 16.65 5.63 5.55
CA ILE A 236 16.66 6.69 6.57
C ILE A 236 17.07 8.00 5.93
N PHE A 237 16.24 9.02 6.09
CA PHE A 237 16.57 10.41 5.80
C PHE A 237 16.90 11.13 7.10
N ASN A 238 18.15 11.61 7.24
CA ASN A 238 18.62 12.25 8.46
C ASN A 238 18.98 13.72 8.20
N ASN A 239 18.09 14.62 8.60
CA ASN A 239 18.37 16.06 8.53
C ASN A 239 19.19 16.51 9.75
N HIS A 240 19.95 17.58 9.56
CA HIS A 240 20.64 18.22 10.64
C HIS A 240 20.03 19.60 10.92
N LYS A 241 19.81 19.93 12.18
CA LYS A 241 19.48 21.31 12.55
C LYS A 241 20.69 22.20 12.34
N GLU A 242 20.48 23.34 11.69
CA GLU A 242 21.50 24.36 11.64
C GLU A 242 21.72 24.88 13.05
N ASP A 243 22.97 24.81 13.53
CA ASP A 243 23.33 25.48 14.75
C ASP A 243 23.21 26.99 14.51
N ASN A 244 22.22 27.62 15.12
CA ASN A 244 22.20 29.06 15.21
C ASN A 244 23.38 29.48 16.12
N TYR A 245 24.54 29.64 15.52
CA TYR A 245 25.63 30.37 16.16
C TYR A 245 25.16 31.81 16.36
N VAL A 246 24.53 32.08 17.49
CA VAL A 246 24.46 33.45 18.01
C VAL A 246 25.91 33.79 18.32
N LEU A 247 26.55 34.59 17.42
CA LEU A 247 27.85 35.16 17.72
C LEU A 247 27.71 35.81 19.10
N PRO A 248 28.56 35.47 20.06
CA PRO A 248 28.56 36.17 21.35
C PRO A 248 28.54 37.66 21.03
N GLU A 249 27.65 38.45 21.64
CA GLU A 249 27.69 39.90 21.57
C GLU A 249 29.04 40.34 22.13
N THR A 250 30.06 40.37 21.25
CA THR A 250 31.38 40.92 21.58
C THR A 250 31.36 42.45 21.73
N GLY A 251 30.16 43.05 21.54
CA GLY A 251 29.83 44.43 21.89
C GLY A 251 29.44 44.60 23.33
N GLY A 252 30.10 43.89 24.25
CA GLY A 252 29.92 44.17 25.70
C GLY A 252 30.36 45.59 26.02
N ILE A 253 29.80 46.11 27.13
CA ILE A 253 29.99 47.39 27.85
C ILE A 253 31.33 48.11 27.66
N GLY A 254 32.33 47.47 27.01
CA GLY A 254 33.66 47.98 26.76
C GLY A 254 33.76 49.15 25.77
N THR A 255 32.99 49.17 24.69
CA THR A 255 33.14 50.20 23.66
C THR A 255 32.68 51.57 24.11
N ASN A 256 31.59 51.68 24.85
CA ASN A 256 31.12 52.98 25.36
C ASN A 256 32.03 53.55 26.44
N ARG A 257 32.65 52.70 27.26
CA ARG A 257 33.64 53.18 28.27
C ARG A 257 34.94 53.62 27.58
N PHE A 258 35.42 52.93 26.60
CA PHE A 258 36.65 53.35 25.86
C PHE A 258 36.42 54.59 25.04
N THR A 259 35.24 54.79 24.45
CA THR A 259 34.89 56.00 23.71
C THR A 259 34.79 57.22 24.62
N THR A 260 34.14 57.08 25.81
CA THR A 260 34.06 58.19 26.79
C THR A 260 35.39 58.53 27.42
N VAL A 261 36.23 57.55 27.73
CA VAL A 261 37.59 57.81 28.27
C VAL A 261 38.49 58.42 27.18
N GLY A 262 38.41 57.93 25.93
CA GLY A 262 39.15 58.52 24.78
C GLY A 262 38.76 59.97 24.49
N LEU A 263 37.50 60.32 24.51
CA LEU A 263 37.00 61.69 24.37
C LEU A 263 37.45 62.57 25.53
N ALA A 264 37.46 62.10 26.78
CA ALA A 264 37.92 62.85 27.95
C ALA A 264 39.45 63.12 27.89
N LEU A 265 40.24 62.16 27.40
CA LEU A 265 41.65 62.32 27.21
C LEU A 265 42.01 63.34 26.08
N MET A 266 41.25 63.34 24.98
CA MET A 266 41.39 64.32 23.92
C MET A 266 41.02 65.73 24.37
N ALA A 267 39.93 65.90 25.11
CA ALA A 267 39.53 67.18 25.70
C ALA A 267 40.58 67.71 26.69
N GLY A 268 41.12 66.82 27.53
CA GLY A 268 42.18 67.13 28.49
C GLY A 268 43.49 67.62 27.79
N SER A 269 43.87 66.92 26.75
CA SER A 269 45.09 67.29 25.95
C SER A 269 44.96 68.64 25.23
N LEU A 270 43.75 68.94 24.71
CA LEU A 270 43.46 70.23 24.11
C LEU A 270 43.46 71.37 25.15
N MET A 271 42.93 71.17 26.32
CA MET A 271 42.95 72.10 27.42
C MET A 271 44.42 72.37 27.92
N CYS A 272 45.18 71.30 28.13
CA CYS A 272 46.61 71.46 28.46
C CYS A 272 47.36 72.23 27.42
N GLY A 273 47.17 71.96 26.13
CA GLY A 273 47.77 72.68 25.01
C GLY A 273 47.38 74.17 24.99
N TYR A 274 46.08 74.44 25.27
CA TYR A 274 45.61 75.86 25.35
C TYR A 274 46.21 76.60 26.55
N VAL A 275 46.26 76.02 27.74
CA VAL A 275 46.82 76.60 28.95
C VAL A 275 48.36 76.88 28.74
N MET A 276 49.11 75.96 28.15
CA MET A 276 50.54 76.13 27.84
C MET A 276 50.78 77.24 26.82
N ARG A 277 49.93 77.35 25.81
CA ARG A 277 50.00 78.47 24.84
C ARG A 277 49.68 79.79 25.51
N ARG A 278 48.72 79.84 26.40
CA ARG A 278 48.40 81.07 27.13
C ARG A 278 49.56 81.53 28.02
N LYS A 279 50.10 80.61 28.83
CA LYS A 279 51.31 80.92 29.68
C LYS A 279 52.54 81.37 28.85
N ARG A 280 52.76 80.82 27.66
CA ARG A 280 53.82 81.26 26.77
C ARG A 280 53.58 82.67 26.18
N ARG A 281 52.32 83.06 26.03
CA ARG A 281 51.98 84.45 25.59
C ARG A 281 52.10 85.47 26.73
N GLU A 282 51.79 85.12 27.94
CA GLU A 282 51.92 85.95 29.14
C GLU A 282 53.42 86.16 29.53
N GLY A 283 54.26 85.09 29.41
CA GLY A 283 55.72 85.19 29.67
C GLY A 283 56.57 85.93 28.61
N ARG A 284 55.98 86.41 27.51
CA ARG A 284 56.60 87.23 26.48
C ARG A 284 56.24 88.72 26.57
N ARG A 285 55.50 89.14 27.60
CA ARG A 285 55.01 90.51 27.82
C ARG A 285 55.63 91.16 29.07
N ASN A 286 56.62 90.55 29.72
CA ASN A 286 57.47 91.14 30.75
C ASN A 286 58.89 91.28 30.31
#